data_f469f79cf209eb0192225c6084b677b2
#
_entry.id   f469f79cf209eb0192225c6084b677b2
#
_cell.length_a   1.000
_cell.length_b   1.000
_cell.length_c   1.000
_cell.angle_alpha   90.00
_cell.angle_beta   90.00
_cell.angle_gamma   90.00
#
_symmetry.space_group_name_H-M   'P 1'
#
loop_
_entity.id
_entity.type
_entity.pdbx_description
1 polymer ?
#
loop_
_entity_poly.entity_id
_entity_poly.type
_entity_poly.pdbx_seq_one_letter_code
_entity_poly.pdbx_strand_id
1 'polypeptide(L)'
;MMNKKSAVVLFNLGGPDSLEAVEPFLFNLFCDPDIIHIPFGRKLLARMISRRRAPKVTERYRRIGGSSPINSWTETQRGMLEAALKERGGEIAVHTAMRYWHPLIKKAARDLSAPDYEKIVLVPLYPQYSETTTGSAFNEWGRTFKGNPAVVSRVPSYHDHPDYIAAVNGRIDEAIAGF
;
A
#
# COMPACT_ATOMS: atom_id res chain seq x y z
N MET A 1 -12.30 32.30 0.96
CA MET A 1 -11.40 31.42 0.21
C MET A 1 -11.53 30.04 0.83
N MET A 2 -11.90 29.00 0.07
CA MET A 2 -11.87 27.62 0.58
C MET A 2 -10.44 27.24 0.90
N ASN A 3 -10.20 26.78 2.14
CA ASN A 3 -8.89 26.28 2.55
C ASN A 3 -8.61 25.00 1.75
N LYS A 4 -7.69 25.06 0.80
CA LYS A 4 -7.34 23.93 -0.06
C LYS A 4 -6.55 22.92 0.76
N LYS A 5 -6.88 21.64 0.62
CA LYS A 5 -6.30 20.53 1.39
C LYS A 5 -5.15 19.87 0.64
N SER A 6 -4.17 19.38 1.38
CA SER A 6 -3.12 18.50 0.86
C SER A 6 -3.21 17.14 1.55
N ALA A 7 -2.88 16.08 0.84
CA ALA A 7 -2.87 14.73 1.38
C ALA A 7 -1.65 13.93 0.90
N VAL A 8 -1.19 13.03 1.76
CA VAL A 8 -0.24 11.96 1.40
C VAL A 8 -0.98 10.63 1.48
N VAL A 9 -0.77 9.75 0.52
CA VAL A 9 -1.33 8.41 0.52
C VAL A 9 -0.19 7.40 0.47
N LEU A 10 -0.02 6.66 1.56
CA LEU A 10 0.95 5.58 1.67
C LEU A 10 0.35 4.31 1.05
N PHE A 11 0.99 3.80 -0.01
CA PHE A 11 0.60 2.55 -0.63
C PHE A 11 1.40 1.39 -0.07
N ASN A 12 0.69 0.30 0.26
CA ASN A 12 1.33 -0.97 0.58
C ASN A 12 0.51 -2.14 0.00
N LEU A 13 1.06 -3.34 0.07
CA LEU A 13 0.43 -4.56 -0.41
C LEU A 13 -0.87 -4.85 0.35
N GLY A 14 -0.82 -4.62 1.66
CA GLY A 14 -1.79 -5.16 2.59
C GLY A 14 -1.58 -6.64 2.86
N GLY A 15 -2.27 -7.16 3.85
CA GLY A 15 -2.21 -8.58 4.18
C GLY A 15 -3.45 -9.00 4.97
N PRO A 16 -3.72 -10.33 5.05
CA PRO A 16 -4.86 -10.82 5.78
C PRO A 16 -4.74 -10.46 7.27
N ASP A 17 -5.80 -9.93 7.83
CA ASP A 17 -5.92 -9.53 9.24
C ASP A 17 -6.46 -10.65 10.14
N SER A 18 -6.85 -11.78 9.53
CA SER A 18 -7.23 -13.01 10.19
C SER A 18 -6.94 -14.23 9.29
N LEU A 19 -7.08 -15.44 9.83
CA LEU A 19 -6.91 -16.66 9.03
C LEU A 19 -8.01 -16.82 7.97
N GLU A 20 -9.22 -16.38 8.26
CA GLU A 20 -10.36 -16.35 7.34
C GLU A 20 -10.16 -15.36 6.18
N ALA A 21 -9.38 -14.32 6.41
CA ALA A 21 -9.04 -13.31 5.41
C ALA A 21 -8.04 -13.79 4.36
N VAL A 22 -7.38 -14.94 4.56
CA VAL A 22 -6.31 -15.43 3.68
C VAL A 22 -6.84 -15.73 2.26
N GLU A 23 -7.94 -16.46 2.12
CA GLU A 23 -8.49 -16.78 0.80
C GLU A 23 -8.99 -15.54 0.06
N PRO A 24 -9.77 -14.61 0.68
CA PRO A 24 -10.14 -13.35 0.06
C PRO A 24 -8.94 -12.48 -0.34
N PHE A 25 -7.92 -12.39 0.48
CA PHE A 25 -6.69 -11.67 0.16
C PHE A 25 -6.00 -12.26 -1.08
N LEU A 26 -5.82 -13.58 -1.13
CA LEU A 26 -5.24 -14.27 -2.29
C LEU A 26 -6.10 -14.08 -3.54
N PHE A 27 -7.42 -14.09 -3.39
CA PHE A 27 -8.32 -13.82 -4.52
C PHE A 27 -8.10 -12.42 -5.09
N ASN A 28 -8.01 -11.38 -4.24
CA ASN A 28 -7.72 -10.02 -4.68
C ASN A 28 -6.37 -9.93 -5.40
N LEU A 29 -5.34 -10.57 -4.85
CA LEU A 29 -4.00 -10.63 -5.44
C LEU A 29 -4.03 -11.26 -6.84
N PHE A 30 -4.67 -12.41 -7.01
CA PHE A 30 -4.74 -13.10 -8.30
C PHE A 30 -5.75 -12.48 -9.28
N CYS A 31 -6.64 -11.60 -8.81
CA CYS A 31 -7.50 -10.80 -9.67
C CYS A 31 -6.81 -9.58 -10.29
N ASP A 32 -5.57 -9.26 -9.86
CA ASP A 32 -4.87 -8.09 -10.38
C ASP A 32 -4.49 -8.26 -11.86
N PRO A 33 -4.97 -7.36 -12.74
CA PRO A 33 -4.58 -7.38 -14.15
C PRO A 33 -3.11 -7.08 -14.39
N ASP A 34 -2.46 -6.38 -13.45
CA ASP A 34 -1.05 -6.02 -13.56
C ASP A 34 -0.12 -7.18 -13.09
N ILE A 35 -0.69 -8.26 -12.52
CA ILE A 35 0.01 -9.51 -12.17
C ILE A 35 -0.35 -10.64 -13.15
N ILE A 36 -1.65 -10.83 -13.42
CA ILE A 36 -2.15 -11.89 -14.30
C ILE A 36 -2.73 -11.26 -15.56
N HIS A 37 -1.94 -11.27 -16.62
CA HIS A 37 -2.25 -10.66 -17.93
C HIS A 37 -3.09 -11.61 -18.81
N ILE A 38 -4.32 -11.92 -18.40
CA ILE A 38 -5.25 -12.70 -19.22
C ILE A 38 -6.51 -11.87 -19.54
N PRO A 39 -6.95 -11.88 -20.80
CA PRO A 39 -8.07 -11.05 -21.22
C PRO A 39 -9.42 -11.54 -20.67
N PHE A 40 -9.59 -12.86 -20.57
CA PHE A 40 -10.86 -13.48 -20.16
C PHE A 40 -10.64 -14.50 -19.03
N GLY A 41 -11.67 -14.69 -18.18
CA GLY A 41 -11.66 -15.74 -17.16
C GLY A 41 -10.77 -15.46 -15.94
N ARG A 42 -10.10 -14.29 -15.82
CA ARG A 42 -9.19 -13.97 -14.70
C ARG A 42 -9.82 -14.19 -13.33
N LYS A 43 -11.07 -13.77 -13.12
CA LYS A 43 -11.77 -13.96 -11.83
C LYS A 43 -11.98 -15.43 -11.50
N LEU A 44 -12.29 -16.27 -12.49
CA LEU A 44 -12.45 -17.70 -12.30
C LEU A 44 -11.13 -18.37 -11.95
N LEU A 45 -10.08 -18.05 -12.71
CA LEU A 45 -8.71 -18.51 -12.43
C LEU A 45 -8.23 -18.07 -11.04
N ALA A 46 -8.43 -16.79 -10.69
CA ALA A 46 -8.09 -16.27 -9.37
C ALA A 46 -8.78 -17.03 -8.24
N ARG A 47 -10.08 -17.33 -8.40
CA ARG A 47 -10.85 -18.12 -7.43
C ARG A 47 -10.33 -19.54 -7.28
N MET A 48 -9.98 -20.19 -8.38
CA MET A 48 -9.41 -21.54 -8.36
C MET A 48 -8.04 -21.56 -7.68
N ILE A 49 -7.17 -20.62 -8.03
CA ILE A 49 -5.81 -20.53 -7.45
C ILE A 49 -5.88 -20.17 -5.95
N SER A 50 -6.71 -19.20 -5.56
CA SER A 50 -6.83 -18.77 -4.16
C SER A 50 -7.31 -19.92 -3.28
N ARG A 51 -8.38 -20.62 -3.67
CA ARG A 51 -8.90 -21.78 -2.94
C ARG A 51 -7.86 -22.89 -2.77
N ARG A 52 -7.12 -23.21 -3.83
CA ARG A 52 -6.09 -24.24 -3.78
C ARG A 52 -4.91 -23.85 -2.89
N ARG A 53 -4.52 -22.56 -2.87
CA ARG A 53 -3.38 -22.07 -2.09
C ARG A 53 -3.72 -21.69 -0.65
N ALA A 54 -4.98 -21.32 -0.38
CA ALA A 54 -5.40 -20.83 0.92
C ALA A 54 -5.02 -21.75 2.09
N PRO A 55 -5.26 -23.07 2.07
CA PRO A 55 -4.93 -23.93 3.21
C PRO A 55 -3.45 -23.86 3.62
N LYS A 56 -2.54 -23.94 2.63
CA LYS A 56 -1.09 -23.87 2.87
C LYS A 56 -0.64 -22.47 3.35
N VAL A 57 -1.26 -21.43 2.84
CA VAL A 57 -0.94 -20.04 3.22
C VAL A 57 -1.50 -19.73 4.61
N THR A 58 -2.71 -20.20 4.92
CA THR A 58 -3.32 -20.08 6.25
C THR A 58 -2.44 -20.71 7.32
N GLU A 59 -1.87 -21.90 7.06
CA GLU A 59 -0.94 -22.53 8.00
C GLU A 59 0.33 -21.68 8.24
N ARG A 60 0.83 -21.01 7.21
CA ARG A 60 1.97 -20.11 7.37
C ARG A 60 1.61 -18.88 8.22
N TYR A 61 0.43 -18.28 7.99
CA TYR A 61 -0.03 -17.17 8.83
C TYR A 61 -0.29 -17.60 10.27
N ARG A 62 -0.80 -18.80 10.52
CA ARG A 62 -0.97 -19.34 11.88
C ARG A 62 0.35 -19.34 12.66
N ARG A 63 1.47 -19.68 12.01
CA ARG A 63 2.80 -19.72 12.64
C ARG A 63 3.34 -18.35 13.02
N ILE A 64 2.84 -17.28 12.43
CA ILE A 64 3.26 -15.89 12.72
C ILE A 64 2.20 -15.09 13.49
N GLY A 65 1.28 -15.78 14.18
CA GLY A 65 0.28 -15.12 15.03
C GLY A 65 -1.09 -14.95 14.39
N GLY A 66 -1.37 -15.59 13.23
CA GLY A 66 -2.72 -15.66 12.63
C GLY A 66 -3.08 -14.50 11.71
N SER A 67 -2.24 -13.48 11.59
CA SER A 67 -2.45 -12.31 10.73
C SER A 67 -1.15 -11.79 10.15
N SER A 68 -1.26 -10.91 9.14
CA SER A 68 -0.11 -10.20 8.59
C SER A 68 0.22 -8.96 9.45
N PRO A 69 1.46 -8.74 9.87
CA PRO A 69 1.83 -7.53 10.58
C PRO A 69 1.93 -6.28 9.69
N ILE A 70 1.82 -6.44 8.36
CA ILE A 70 2.02 -5.34 7.41
C ILE A 70 1.04 -4.17 7.62
N ASN A 71 -0.21 -4.48 8.00
CA ASN A 71 -1.24 -3.46 8.18
C ASN A 71 -0.92 -2.58 9.40
N SER A 72 -0.52 -3.19 10.53
CA SER A 72 -0.15 -2.46 11.75
C SER A 72 1.14 -1.65 11.56
N TRP A 73 2.15 -2.21 10.91
CA TRP A 73 3.37 -1.47 10.59
C TRP A 73 3.11 -0.29 9.66
N THR A 74 2.25 -0.47 8.64
CA THR A 74 1.89 0.64 7.75
C THR A 74 1.17 1.76 8.49
N GLU A 75 0.30 1.41 9.44
CA GLU A 75 -0.40 2.40 10.26
C GLU A 75 0.56 3.14 11.22
N THR A 76 1.53 2.44 11.78
CA THR A 76 2.61 3.05 12.56
C THR A 76 3.40 4.05 11.72
N GLN A 77 3.81 3.67 10.51
CA GLN A 77 4.52 4.54 9.57
C GLN A 77 3.67 5.75 9.18
N ARG A 78 2.35 5.56 8.96
CA ARG A 78 1.40 6.65 8.70
C ARG A 78 1.43 7.68 9.83
N GLY A 79 1.27 7.22 11.07
CA GLY A 79 1.25 8.09 12.23
C GLY A 79 2.57 8.86 12.44
N MET A 80 3.70 8.19 12.25
CA MET A 80 5.02 8.81 12.33
C MET A 80 5.22 9.90 11.26
N LEU A 81 4.80 9.62 10.01
CA LEU A 81 4.91 10.60 8.93
C LEU A 81 3.98 11.80 9.18
N GLU A 82 2.75 11.55 9.62
CA GLU A 82 1.80 12.62 9.93
C GLU A 82 2.32 13.55 11.03
N ALA A 83 2.91 12.97 12.10
CA ALA A 83 3.54 13.73 13.17
C ALA A 83 4.72 14.57 12.66
N ALA A 84 5.62 13.97 11.87
CA ALA A 84 6.76 14.68 11.30
C ALA A 84 6.36 15.81 10.35
N LEU A 85 5.29 15.64 9.57
CA LEU A 85 4.76 16.69 8.70
C LEU A 85 4.15 17.84 9.53
N LYS A 86 3.46 17.53 10.62
CA LYS A 86 2.88 18.52 11.53
C LYS A 86 3.97 19.34 12.23
N GLU A 87 5.05 18.72 12.70
CA GLU A 87 6.19 19.40 13.31
C GLU A 87 6.85 20.40 12.35
N ARG A 88 6.79 20.12 11.04
CA ARG A 88 7.28 21.03 9.98
C ARG A 88 6.25 22.10 9.58
N GLY A 89 5.15 22.23 10.31
CA GLY A 89 4.12 23.26 10.08
C GLY A 89 3.12 22.90 8.97
N GLY A 90 3.08 21.64 8.52
CA GLY A 90 2.14 21.20 7.49
C GLY A 90 0.89 20.57 8.10
N GLU A 91 -0.28 21.10 7.79
CA GLU A 91 -1.56 20.43 8.05
C GLU A 91 -1.90 19.49 6.87
N ILE A 92 -1.18 18.37 6.78
CA ILE A 92 -1.29 17.40 5.69
C ILE A 92 -1.82 16.08 6.25
N ALA A 93 -3.01 15.66 5.80
CA ALA A 93 -3.56 14.37 6.18
C ALA A 93 -2.78 13.23 5.51
N VAL A 94 -2.42 12.22 6.29
CA VAL A 94 -1.75 11.01 5.79
C VAL A 94 -2.72 9.84 5.83
N HIS A 95 -2.93 9.22 4.68
CA HIS A 95 -3.83 8.07 4.51
C HIS A 95 -3.04 6.82 4.20
N THR A 96 -3.50 5.66 4.66
CA THR A 96 -3.04 4.35 4.21
C THR A 96 -3.95 3.81 3.13
N ALA A 97 -3.39 3.12 2.14
CA ALA A 97 -4.16 2.49 1.09
C ALA A 97 -3.48 1.20 0.61
N MET A 98 -4.17 0.07 0.76
CA MET A 98 -3.65 -1.25 0.46
C MET A 98 -4.10 -1.74 -0.92
N ARG A 99 -3.20 -2.45 -1.60
CA ARG A 99 -3.52 -2.96 -2.94
C ARG A 99 -4.49 -4.13 -2.90
N TYR A 100 -4.33 -5.05 -1.95
CA TYR A 100 -5.07 -6.32 -1.94
C TYR A 100 -5.88 -6.56 -0.67
N TRP A 101 -5.76 -5.68 0.34
CA TRP A 101 -6.55 -5.75 1.57
C TRP A 101 -7.05 -4.37 1.99
N HIS A 102 -7.74 -4.29 3.13
CA HIS A 102 -8.31 -3.04 3.61
C HIS A 102 -7.30 -2.17 4.40
N PRO A 103 -7.42 -0.84 4.28
CA PRO A 103 -8.28 -0.06 3.37
C PRO A 103 -7.78 -0.09 1.93
N LEU A 104 -8.63 -0.44 0.98
CA LEU A 104 -8.24 -0.60 -0.43
C LEU A 104 -7.88 0.74 -1.10
N ILE A 105 -6.90 0.73 -2.01
CA ILE A 105 -6.53 1.90 -2.85
C ILE A 105 -7.76 2.50 -3.54
N LYS A 106 -8.66 1.67 -4.07
CA LYS A 106 -9.88 2.15 -4.72
C LYS A 106 -10.81 2.94 -3.81
N LYS A 107 -10.81 2.66 -2.49
CA LYS A 107 -11.57 3.45 -1.53
C LYS A 107 -10.91 4.80 -1.31
N ALA A 108 -9.62 4.82 -1.00
CA ALA A 108 -8.86 6.06 -0.80
C ALA A 108 -8.92 6.98 -2.02
N ALA A 109 -8.78 6.42 -3.23
CA ALA A 109 -8.88 7.18 -4.47
C ALA A 109 -10.27 7.82 -4.67
N ARG A 110 -11.35 7.15 -4.30
CA ARG A 110 -12.71 7.73 -4.34
C ARG A 110 -12.90 8.82 -3.31
N ASP A 111 -12.48 8.57 -2.08
CA ASP A 111 -12.64 9.50 -0.96
C ASP A 111 -11.87 10.81 -1.22
N LEU A 112 -10.69 10.71 -1.84
CA LEU A 112 -9.83 11.85 -2.19
C LEU A 112 -10.15 12.47 -3.57
N SER A 113 -11.18 12.01 -4.27
CA SER A 113 -11.60 12.60 -5.55
C SER A 113 -12.39 13.90 -5.39
N ALA A 114 -12.63 14.37 -4.18
CA ALA A 114 -13.29 15.63 -3.91
C ALA A 114 -12.48 16.84 -4.47
N PRO A 115 -13.15 17.91 -4.92
CA PRO A 115 -12.48 19.01 -5.62
C PRO A 115 -11.71 19.98 -4.73
N ASP A 116 -11.73 19.77 -3.42
CA ASP A 116 -11.08 20.61 -2.41
C ASP A 116 -9.59 20.28 -2.19
N TYR A 117 -9.06 19.26 -2.83
CA TYR A 117 -7.63 18.95 -2.79
C TYR A 117 -6.85 19.75 -3.84
N GLU A 118 -5.74 20.38 -3.41
CA GLU A 118 -4.77 21.05 -4.28
C GLU A 118 -3.54 20.20 -4.57
N LYS A 119 -3.24 19.25 -3.64
CA LYS A 119 -2.09 18.36 -3.80
C LYS A 119 -2.35 17.02 -3.12
N ILE A 120 -2.12 15.95 -3.86
CA ILE A 120 -2.16 14.58 -3.36
C ILE A 120 -0.83 13.92 -3.76
N VAL A 121 -0.07 13.44 -2.78
CA VAL A 121 1.19 12.75 -3.01
C VAL A 121 1.02 11.26 -2.76
N LEU A 122 1.28 10.44 -3.77
CA LEU A 122 1.24 8.99 -3.69
C LEU A 122 2.63 8.44 -3.38
N VAL A 123 2.77 7.75 -2.25
CA VAL A 123 4.04 7.21 -1.76
C VAL A 123 3.91 5.71 -1.55
N PRO A 124 4.37 4.87 -2.49
CA PRO A 124 4.50 3.44 -2.25
C PRO A 124 5.54 3.16 -1.17
N LEU A 125 5.22 2.29 -0.22
CA LEU A 125 6.16 1.84 0.81
C LEU A 125 7.08 0.72 0.30
N TYR A 126 7.25 0.66 -1.02
CA TYR A 126 8.25 -0.17 -1.73
C TYR A 126 9.38 0.75 -2.19
N PRO A 127 10.60 0.62 -1.63
CA PRO A 127 11.70 1.52 -2.01
C PRO A 127 12.07 1.44 -3.48
N GLN A 128 12.03 0.23 -4.05
CA GLN A 128 12.29 -0.03 -5.47
C GLN A 128 11.00 0.00 -6.29
N TYR A 129 11.10 0.48 -7.52
CA TYR A 129 10.00 0.34 -8.48
C TYR A 129 9.88 -1.11 -8.98
N SER A 130 8.65 -1.60 -9.04
CA SER A 130 8.29 -2.82 -9.76
C SER A 130 6.91 -2.64 -10.40
N GLU A 131 6.72 -3.20 -11.59
CA GLU A 131 5.43 -3.14 -12.28
C GLU A 131 4.31 -3.81 -11.49
N THR A 132 4.61 -4.92 -10.82
CA THR A 132 3.64 -5.72 -10.06
C THR A 132 3.35 -5.16 -8.65
N THR A 133 4.10 -4.18 -8.17
CA THR A 133 3.89 -3.52 -6.87
C THR A 133 3.55 -2.05 -7.06
N THR A 134 4.57 -1.20 -7.24
CA THR A 134 4.40 0.25 -7.43
C THR A 134 3.54 0.56 -8.65
N GLY A 135 3.82 -0.09 -9.80
CA GLY A 135 3.05 0.08 -11.03
C GLY A 135 1.58 -0.32 -10.85
N SER A 136 1.32 -1.51 -10.30
CA SER A 136 -0.03 -1.98 -10.00
C SER A 136 -0.80 -1.03 -9.07
N ALA A 137 -0.12 -0.48 -8.03
CA ALA A 137 -0.75 0.48 -7.11
C ALA A 137 -1.13 1.78 -7.82
N PHE A 138 -0.24 2.35 -8.63
CA PHE A 138 -0.51 3.56 -9.41
C PHE A 138 -1.60 3.33 -10.48
N ASN A 139 -1.60 2.17 -11.12
CA ASN A 139 -2.62 1.81 -12.10
C ASN A 139 -4.00 1.69 -11.44
N GLU A 140 -4.09 1.07 -10.25
CA GLU A 140 -5.36 0.99 -9.51
C GLU A 140 -5.86 2.35 -9.07
N TRP A 141 -4.96 3.24 -8.61
CA TRP A 141 -5.32 4.64 -8.34
C TRP A 141 -5.87 5.32 -9.58
N GLY A 142 -5.15 5.26 -10.71
CA GLY A 142 -5.55 5.90 -11.97
C GLY A 142 -6.88 5.39 -12.53
N ARG A 143 -7.17 4.09 -12.36
CA ARG A 143 -8.47 3.50 -12.76
C ARG A 143 -9.64 4.01 -11.91
N THR A 144 -9.38 4.44 -10.67
CA THR A 144 -10.44 4.72 -9.69
C THR A 144 -10.59 6.19 -9.35
N PHE A 145 -9.50 6.96 -9.33
CA PHE A 145 -9.52 8.38 -9.01
C PHE A 145 -10.30 9.17 -10.08
N LYS A 146 -11.22 10.01 -9.63
CA LYS A 146 -12.11 10.82 -10.49
C LYS A 146 -11.94 12.32 -10.29
N GLY A 147 -11.00 12.73 -9.41
CA GLY A 147 -10.64 14.13 -9.21
C GLY A 147 -9.76 14.67 -10.35
N ASN A 148 -9.24 15.87 -10.14
CA ASN A 148 -8.30 16.49 -11.09
C ASN A 148 -6.92 15.77 -11.03
N PRO A 149 -6.47 15.10 -12.11
CA PRO A 149 -5.19 14.41 -12.08
C PRO A 149 -3.98 15.35 -11.94
N ALA A 150 -4.12 16.63 -12.24
CA ALA A 150 -3.04 17.61 -12.13
C ALA A 150 -2.61 17.87 -10.67
N VAL A 151 -3.46 17.55 -9.68
CA VAL A 151 -3.10 17.68 -8.26
C VAL A 151 -2.35 16.46 -7.72
N VAL A 152 -2.20 15.39 -8.51
CA VAL A 152 -1.60 14.13 -8.07
C VAL A 152 -0.12 14.06 -8.45
N SER A 153 0.73 13.95 -7.45
CA SER A 153 2.16 13.68 -7.60
C SER A 153 2.47 12.24 -7.16
N ARG A 154 3.50 11.64 -7.74
CA ARG A 154 3.91 10.25 -7.47
C ARG A 154 5.38 10.20 -7.06
N VAL A 155 5.70 9.40 -6.06
CA VAL A 155 7.07 9.03 -5.71
C VAL A 155 7.33 7.64 -6.30
N PRO A 156 8.06 7.52 -7.43
CA PRO A 156 8.20 6.23 -8.12
C PRO A 156 9.16 5.28 -7.40
N SER A 157 10.21 5.78 -6.78
CA SER A 157 11.18 5.02 -6.00
C SER A 157 11.99 5.94 -5.09
N TYR A 158 12.61 5.37 -4.05
CA TYR A 158 13.52 6.06 -3.12
C TYR A 158 14.59 5.12 -2.55
N HIS A 159 14.89 4.03 -3.26
CA HIS A 159 15.82 2.99 -2.83
C HIS A 159 17.27 3.46 -2.65
N ASP A 160 17.63 4.55 -3.30
CA ASP A 160 18.95 5.21 -3.25
C ASP A 160 18.95 6.51 -2.42
N HIS A 161 17.82 6.86 -1.79
CA HIS A 161 17.75 8.05 -0.96
C HIS A 161 18.69 7.92 0.26
N PRO A 162 19.54 8.90 0.56
CA PRO A 162 20.53 8.81 1.65
C PRO A 162 19.92 8.44 3.00
N ASP A 163 18.80 9.05 3.37
CA ASP A 163 18.12 8.76 4.65
C ASP A 163 17.55 7.33 4.69
N TYR A 164 17.08 6.81 3.55
CA TYR A 164 16.63 5.41 3.49
C TYR A 164 17.81 4.45 3.70
N ILE A 165 18.94 4.70 3.03
CA ILE A 165 20.16 3.90 3.19
C ILE A 165 20.67 3.98 4.63
N ALA A 166 20.69 5.19 5.24
CA ALA A 166 21.07 5.36 6.63
C ALA A 166 20.17 4.57 7.59
N ALA A 167 18.85 4.59 7.37
CA ALA A 167 17.90 3.82 8.17
C ALA A 167 18.11 2.31 8.04
N VAL A 168 18.40 1.80 6.83
CA VAL A 168 18.71 0.37 6.61
C VAL A 168 20.00 0.00 7.30
N ASN A 169 21.07 0.80 7.18
CA ASN A 169 22.36 0.56 7.83
C ASN A 169 22.20 0.54 9.36
N GLY A 170 21.45 1.47 9.95
CA GLY A 170 21.18 1.47 11.38
C GLY A 170 20.51 0.19 11.87
N ARG A 171 19.57 -0.38 11.10
CA ARG A 171 18.94 -1.67 11.43
C ARG A 171 19.90 -2.85 11.33
N ILE A 172 20.84 -2.81 10.37
CA ILE A 172 21.90 -3.80 10.23
C ILE A 172 22.86 -3.74 11.44
N ASP A 173 23.29 -2.53 11.81
CA ASP A 173 24.20 -2.31 12.95
C ASP A 173 23.55 -2.79 14.27
N GLU A 174 22.28 -2.49 14.50
CA GLU A 174 21.53 -3.00 15.66
C GLU A 174 21.48 -4.54 15.68
N ALA A 175 21.26 -5.17 14.53
CA ALA A 175 21.22 -6.62 14.44
C ALA A 175 22.60 -7.24 14.72
N ILE A 176 23.67 -6.67 14.19
CA ILE A 176 25.05 -7.13 14.43
C ILE A 176 25.44 -6.98 15.92
N ALA A 177 25.06 -5.87 16.55
CA ALA A 177 25.34 -5.63 17.97
C ALA A 177 24.59 -6.60 18.92
N GLY A 178 23.53 -7.26 18.42
CA GLY A 178 22.76 -8.25 19.18
C GLY A 178 23.24 -9.71 19.02
N PHE A 179 24.29 -9.93 18.21
CA PHE A 179 24.96 -11.24 18.07
C PHE A 179 26.14 -11.35 19.02
#